data_36956c60738d308bcfaf2f005ac9fbdf
#
_entry.id   36956c60738d308bcfaf2f005ac9fbdf
#
_cell.length_a   1.000
_cell.length_b   1.000
_cell.length_c   1.000
_cell.angle_alpha   90.00
_cell.angle_beta   90.00
_cell.angle_gamma   90.00
#
_symmetry.space_group_name_H-M   'P 1'
#
loop_
_entity.id
_entity.type
_entity.pdbx_description
1 polymer ?
#
loop_
_entity_poly.entity_id
_entity_poly.type
_entity_poly.pdbx_seq_one_letter_code
_entity_poly.pdbx_strand_id
1 'polypeptide(L)'
;MIVFLSNYSFYNNLWDYENNMGFDPKAYKKVLAKWQYALENDGWNALFVENHDIPRVVSRWGNDKEHRENCAKAFALSYFMQKGTPFIYQGQEIGMTNVRYNSIDKYNDVKGINIYKEKVAHGMGEKDAMEYVYAISRDN
;
A
#
# COMPACT_ATOMS: atom_id res chain seq x y z
N MET A 1 2.52 4.23 -26.41
CA MET A 1 2.46 2.91 -25.70
C MET A 1 2.06 3.18 -24.26
N ILE A 2 0.87 2.74 -23.85
CA ILE A 2 0.47 2.83 -22.42
C ILE A 2 1.21 1.67 -21.74
N VAL A 3 2.22 2.00 -20.99
CA VAL A 3 2.93 1.00 -20.20
C VAL A 3 2.18 0.88 -18.88
N PHE A 4 1.41 -0.18 -18.72
CA PHE A 4 0.99 -0.64 -17.40
C PHE A 4 2.24 -1.14 -16.67
N LEU A 5 3.03 -0.22 -16.22
CA LEU A 5 4.04 -0.54 -15.25
C LEU A 5 3.29 -0.69 -13.91
N SER A 6 2.74 -1.90 -13.74
CA SER A 6 2.59 -2.37 -12.37
C SER A 6 3.90 -1.98 -11.71
N ASN A 7 3.83 -1.17 -10.67
CA ASN A 7 5.00 -0.71 -9.94
C ASN A 7 5.72 -1.88 -9.23
N TYR A 8 6.02 -2.96 -9.96
CA TYR A 8 6.66 -4.17 -9.44
C TYR A 8 7.99 -3.84 -8.75
N SER A 9 8.73 -2.85 -9.26
CA SER A 9 9.93 -2.38 -8.58
C SER A 9 9.62 -1.45 -7.40
N PHE A 10 8.48 -0.77 -7.41
CA PHE A 10 7.94 -0.06 -6.27
C PHE A 10 7.59 -1.06 -5.16
N TYR A 11 7.00 -2.19 -5.53
CA TYR A 11 6.61 -3.24 -4.62
C TYR A 11 7.81 -4.03 -4.07
N ASN A 12 8.76 -4.42 -4.89
CA ASN A 12 9.88 -5.25 -4.46
C ASN A 12 10.88 -4.56 -3.52
N ASN A 13 11.00 -3.22 -3.56
CA ASN A 13 11.91 -2.48 -2.69
C ASN A 13 11.23 -1.84 -1.46
N LEU A 14 9.89 -1.73 -1.46
CA LEU A 14 9.10 -1.19 -0.35
C LEU A 14 8.24 -2.26 0.34
N TRP A 15 8.32 -3.50 -0.14
CA TRP A 15 7.53 -4.64 0.29
C TRP A 15 8.32 -5.69 1.05
N ASP A 16 9.38 -5.30 1.67
CA ASP A 16 9.95 -6.14 2.70
C ASP A 16 9.00 -6.13 3.91
N TYR A 17 8.00 -7.00 3.81
CA TYR A 17 6.97 -7.18 4.84
C TYR A 17 7.56 -7.56 6.18
N GLU A 18 8.75 -8.11 6.20
CA GLU A 18 9.38 -8.60 7.41
C GLU A 18 10.20 -7.53 8.13
N ASN A 19 10.76 -6.57 7.39
CA ASN A 19 11.71 -5.63 7.95
C ASN A 19 11.31 -4.15 7.84
N ASN A 20 10.32 -3.78 7.03
CA ASN A 20 10.00 -2.37 6.83
C ASN A 20 8.51 -2.09 6.68
N MET A 21 7.80 -2.01 7.78
CA MET A 21 6.41 -1.53 7.84
C MET A 21 6.30 -0.01 7.77
N GLY A 22 7.43 0.71 7.73
CA GLY A 22 7.48 2.15 7.69
C GLY A 22 7.49 2.73 6.28
N PHE A 23 7.01 3.96 6.15
CA PHE A 23 7.11 4.74 4.92
C PHE A 23 8.48 5.42 4.82
N ASP A 24 9.24 5.12 3.77
CA ASP A 24 10.47 5.85 3.43
C ASP A 24 10.20 6.85 2.30
N PRO A 25 10.08 8.16 2.61
CA PRO A 25 9.82 9.18 1.61
C PRO A 25 10.93 9.32 0.55
N LYS A 26 12.18 8.99 0.91
CA LYS A 26 13.32 9.06 -0.02
C LYS A 26 13.26 7.93 -1.04
N ALA A 27 12.99 6.71 -0.59
CA ALA A 27 12.80 5.55 -1.47
C ALA A 27 11.59 5.77 -2.37
N TYR A 28 10.46 6.24 -1.82
CA TYR A 28 9.26 6.58 -2.57
C TYR A 28 9.55 7.60 -3.70
N LYS A 29 10.16 8.74 -3.36
CA LYS A 29 10.56 9.76 -4.33
C LYS A 29 11.48 9.21 -5.42
N LYS A 30 12.44 8.36 -5.05
CA LYS A 30 13.38 7.76 -5.99
C LYS A 30 12.68 6.88 -7.03
N VAL A 31 11.69 6.09 -6.61
CA VAL A 31 10.90 5.26 -7.51
C VAL A 31 10.04 6.11 -8.44
N LEU A 32 9.35 7.12 -7.93
CA LEU A 32 8.56 8.03 -8.74
C LEU A 32 9.42 8.73 -9.80
N ALA A 33 10.56 9.29 -9.39
CA ALA A 33 11.50 9.95 -10.30
C ALA A 33 12.01 9.00 -11.40
N LYS A 34 12.37 7.77 -11.04
CA LYS A 34 12.81 6.75 -12.00
C LYS A 34 11.82 6.58 -13.16
N TRP A 35 10.53 6.46 -12.84
CA TRP A 35 9.52 6.25 -13.86
C TRP A 35 9.17 7.51 -14.63
N GLN A 36 9.20 8.68 -14.00
CA GLN A 36 9.00 9.96 -14.70
C GLN A 36 10.09 10.16 -15.76
N TYR A 37 11.36 9.91 -15.43
CA TYR A 37 12.48 10.01 -16.39
C TYR A 37 12.42 8.92 -17.46
N ALA A 38 12.13 7.67 -17.09
CA ALA A 38 12.08 6.57 -18.05
C ALA A 38 10.98 6.71 -19.11
N LEU A 39 9.89 7.41 -18.76
CA LEU A 39 8.72 7.60 -19.64
C LEU A 39 8.61 9.04 -20.16
N GLU A 40 9.67 9.85 -20.03
CA GLU A 40 9.61 11.27 -20.38
C GLU A 40 9.19 11.52 -21.82
N ASN A 41 9.78 10.78 -22.77
CA ASN A 41 9.58 11.03 -24.20
C ASN A 41 8.58 10.07 -24.83
N ASP A 42 8.68 8.78 -24.59
CA ASP A 42 7.98 7.75 -25.37
C ASP A 42 6.93 6.96 -24.57
N GLY A 43 6.67 7.35 -23.33
CA GLY A 43 5.78 6.62 -22.45
C GLY A 43 4.74 7.46 -21.72
N TRP A 44 3.74 6.76 -21.19
CA TRP A 44 2.68 7.33 -20.35
C TRP A 44 2.45 6.43 -19.13
N ASN A 45 2.55 6.99 -17.94
CA ASN A 45 2.46 6.21 -16.71
C ASN A 45 1.00 6.03 -16.24
N ALA A 46 0.68 4.85 -15.75
CA ALA A 46 -0.51 4.59 -14.95
C ALA A 46 -0.15 4.82 -13.46
N LEU A 47 -0.64 5.92 -12.91
CA LEU A 47 -0.29 6.37 -11.57
C LEU A 47 -1.31 5.85 -10.56
N PHE A 48 -0.88 5.06 -9.60
CA PHE A 48 -1.71 4.61 -8.49
C PHE A 48 -0.88 4.30 -7.25
N VAL A 49 -1.50 4.34 -6.09
CA VAL A 49 -0.85 4.04 -4.80
C VAL A 49 -1.55 2.92 -4.04
N GLU A 50 -2.76 2.55 -4.46
CA GLU A 50 -3.51 1.40 -3.93
C GLU A 50 -4.42 0.79 -5.00
N ASN A 51 -4.77 -0.46 -4.83
CA ASN A 51 -5.71 -1.21 -5.67
C ASN A 51 -6.25 -2.43 -4.88
N HIS A 52 -7.02 -3.31 -5.56
CA HIS A 52 -7.60 -4.51 -4.95
C HIS A 52 -6.58 -5.58 -4.50
N ASP A 53 -5.32 -5.47 -4.91
CA ASP A 53 -4.26 -6.42 -4.58
C ASP A 53 -3.34 -5.96 -3.45
N ILE A 54 -3.55 -4.74 -2.95
CA ILE A 54 -2.68 -4.13 -1.95
C ILE A 54 -3.48 -3.40 -0.87
N PRO A 55 -2.92 -3.29 0.34
CA PRO A 55 -3.54 -2.56 1.43
C PRO A 55 -3.78 -1.09 1.09
N ARG A 56 -4.76 -0.49 1.76
CA ARG A 56 -5.02 0.95 1.69
C ARG A 56 -3.79 1.75 2.11
N VAL A 57 -3.41 2.71 1.29
CA VAL A 57 -2.17 3.49 1.48
C VAL A 57 -2.13 4.22 2.82
N VAL A 58 -3.27 4.72 3.27
CA VAL A 58 -3.38 5.45 4.55
C VAL A 58 -3.11 4.55 5.74
N SER A 59 -3.64 3.31 5.72
CA SER A 59 -3.40 2.32 6.79
C SER A 59 -1.99 1.75 6.74
N ARG A 60 -1.42 1.65 5.55
CA ARG A 60 -0.12 1.03 5.36
C ARG A 60 1.05 1.96 5.67
N TRP A 61 1.00 3.18 5.14
CA TRP A 61 2.11 4.13 5.18
C TRP A 61 1.80 5.42 5.90
N GLY A 62 0.54 5.67 6.22
CA GLY A 62 0.08 6.88 6.89
C GLY A 62 -0.30 6.67 8.33
N ASN A 63 -1.10 7.61 8.82
CA ASN A 63 -1.80 7.51 10.10
C ASN A 63 -3.29 7.46 9.79
N ASP A 64 -3.89 6.29 9.96
CA ASP A 64 -5.30 6.02 9.64
C ASP A 64 -6.27 6.37 10.78
N LYS A 65 -5.75 7.06 11.81
CA LYS A 65 -6.52 7.52 12.97
C LYS A 65 -6.73 9.04 12.88
N GLU A 66 -6.06 9.79 13.73
CA GLU A 66 -6.21 11.25 13.88
C GLU A 66 -5.74 12.06 12.66
N HIS A 67 -4.80 11.53 11.87
CA HIS A 67 -4.26 12.21 10.69
C HIS A 67 -4.71 11.60 9.36
N ARG A 68 -5.74 10.75 9.37
CA ARG A 68 -6.22 10.01 8.20
C ARG A 68 -6.45 10.92 6.98
N GLU A 69 -7.18 12.00 7.16
CA GLU A 69 -7.52 12.92 6.07
C GLU A 69 -6.28 13.61 5.50
N ASN A 70 -5.36 14.05 6.36
CA ASN A 70 -4.12 14.69 5.92
C ASN A 70 -3.22 13.70 5.19
N CYS A 71 -3.14 12.46 5.64
CA CYS A 71 -2.39 11.40 4.96
C CYS A 71 -2.99 11.10 3.59
N ALA A 72 -4.31 10.96 3.49
CA ALA A 72 -4.99 10.72 2.21
C ALA A 72 -4.70 11.84 1.19
N LYS A 73 -4.81 13.10 1.61
CA LYS A 73 -4.49 14.27 0.78
C LYS A 73 -3.02 14.30 0.36
N ALA A 74 -2.10 14.00 1.28
CA ALA A 74 -0.68 13.98 0.99
C ALA A 74 -0.31 12.89 -0.04
N PHE A 75 -0.85 11.68 0.11
CA PHE A 75 -0.64 10.62 -0.86
C PHE A 75 -1.27 10.95 -2.22
N ALA A 76 -2.50 11.48 -2.27
CA ALA A 76 -3.12 11.92 -3.51
C ALA A 76 -2.25 12.97 -4.23
N LEU A 77 -1.80 14.00 -3.52
CA LEU A 77 -0.94 15.04 -4.07
C LEU A 77 0.37 14.47 -4.63
N SER A 78 0.94 13.47 -3.95
CA SER A 78 2.25 12.90 -4.32
C SER A 78 2.28 12.26 -5.71
N TYR A 79 1.16 11.73 -6.21
CA TYR A 79 1.13 11.08 -7.52
C TYR A 79 0.24 11.80 -8.55
N PHE A 80 -0.76 12.57 -8.15
CA PHE A 80 -1.60 13.34 -9.08
C PHE A 80 -0.83 14.42 -9.83
N MET A 81 0.23 14.98 -9.23
CA MET A 81 1.04 16.04 -9.84
C MET A 81 2.11 15.51 -10.79
N GLN A 82 2.06 14.24 -11.17
CA GLN A 82 3.04 13.62 -12.06
C GLN A 82 2.48 13.43 -13.48
N LYS A 83 3.39 13.32 -14.46
CA LYS A 83 3.01 12.98 -15.83
C LYS A 83 2.49 11.54 -15.87
N GLY A 84 1.20 11.38 -16.21
CA GLY A 84 0.53 10.09 -16.31
C GLY A 84 -0.98 10.22 -16.11
N THR A 85 -1.67 9.08 -16.10
CA THR A 85 -3.09 9.01 -15.77
C THR A 85 -3.24 8.48 -14.34
N PRO A 86 -3.78 9.27 -13.41
CA PRO A 86 -4.07 8.81 -12.07
C PRO A 86 -5.24 7.83 -12.07
N PHE A 87 -5.05 6.69 -11.41
CA PHE A 87 -6.08 5.71 -11.13
C PHE A 87 -6.44 5.80 -9.65
N ILE A 88 -7.70 6.06 -9.38
CA ILE A 88 -8.25 6.17 -8.02
C ILE A 88 -9.01 4.88 -7.75
N TYR A 89 -8.54 4.13 -6.77
CA TYR A 89 -9.26 2.94 -6.32
C TYR A 89 -10.51 3.33 -5.53
N GLN A 90 -11.61 2.61 -5.70
CA GLN A 90 -12.86 2.91 -4.99
C GLN A 90 -12.64 3.07 -3.48
N GLY A 91 -13.15 4.16 -2.91
CA GLY A 91 -12.94 4.51 -1.50
C GLY A 91 -11.67 5.30 -1.21
N GLN A 92 -10.71 5.35 -2.13
CA GLN A 92 -9.51 6.16 -1.97
C GLN A 92 -9.83 7.65 -1.89
N GLU A 93 -10.84 8.12 -2.63
CA GLU A 93 -11.31 9.51 -2.67
C GLU A 93 -11.81 10.01 -1.31
N ILE A 94 -12.24 9.11 -0.44
CA ILE A 94 -12.65 9.42 0.94
C ILE A 94 -11.61 9.01 1.99
N GLY A 95 -10.42 8.59 1.55
CA GLY A 95 -9.34 8.11 2.43
C GLY A 95 -9.73 6.85 3.21
N MET A 96 -10.34 5.88 2.53
CA MET A 96 -10.74 4.60 3.12
C MET A 96 -9.54 3.88 3.71
N THR A 97 -9.75 3.21 4.85
CA THR A 97 -8.72 2.46 5.58
C THR A 97 -8.90 0.96 5.39
N ASN A 98 -7.90 0.17 5.76
CA ASN A 98 -8.05 -1.29 5.81
C ASN A 98 -9.17 -1.67 6.79
N VAL A 99 -9.79 -2.82 6.55
CA VAL A 99 -10.78 -3.38 7.48
C VAL A 99 -10.07 -3.97 8.70
N ARG A 100 -10.54 -3.61 9.88
CA ARG A 100 -10.02 -4.13 11.14
C ARG A 100 -11.02 -5.12 11.75
N TYR A 101 -10.76 -6.40 11.57
CA TYR A 101 -11.53 -7.45 12.21
C TYR A 101 -10.94 -7.83 13.57
N ASN A 102 -11.79 -8.35 14.45
CA ASN A 102 -11.40 -8.80 15.79
C ASN A 102 -11.02 -10.29 15.87
N SER A 103 -11.09 -11.01 14.76
CA SER A 103 -10.73 -12.41 14.63
C SER A 103 -10.18 -12.70 13.24
N ILE A 104 -9.20 -13.61 13.16
CA ILE A 104 -8.61 -14.03 11.90
C ILE A 104 -9.60 -14.72 10.97
N ASP A 105 -10.61 -15.38 11.51
CA ASP A 105 -11.62 -16.12 10.74
C ASP A 105 -12.53 -15.19 9.90
N LYS A 106 -12.50 -13.90 10.17
CA LYS A 106 -13.25 -12.90 9.41
C LYS A 106 -12.49 -12.35 8.20
N TYR A 107 -11.21 -12.62 8.12
CA TYR A 107 -10.41 -12.24 6.95
C TYR A 107 -10.61 -13.24 5.81
N ASN A 108 -10.71 -12.73 4.58
CA ASN A 108 -10.75 -13.52 3.35
C ASN A 108 -9.39 -13.54 2.62
N ASP A 109 -8.48 -12.66 2.99
CA ASP A 109 -7.14 -12.64 2.42
C ASP A 109 -6.33 -13.87 2.87
N VAL A 110 -6.27 -14.86 2.00
CA VAL A 110 -5.52 -16.12 2.24
C VAL A 110 -4.06 -15.85 2.62
N LYS A 111 -3.43 -14.84 2.04
CA LYS A 111 -2.05 -14.46 2.37
C LYS A 111 -1.97 -13.96 3.81
N GLY A 112 -2.86 -13.07 4.21
CA GLY A 112 -2.93 -12.57 5.59
C GLY A 112 -3.16 -13.69 6.59
N ILE A 113 -4.09 -14.61 6.31
CA ILE A 113 -4.38 -15.78 7.15
C ILE A 113 -3.15 -16.69 7.32
N ASN A 114 -2.43 -16.96 6.23
CA ASN A 114 -1.24 -17.79 6.28
C ASN A 114 -0.11 -17.13 7.07
N ILE A 115 0.11 -15.85 6.90
CA ILE A 115 1.10 -15.09 7.65
C ILE A 115 0.75 -15.07 9.15
N TYR A 116 -0.52 -14.88 9.49
CA TYR A 116 -0.97 -14.99 10.89
C TYR A 116 -0.57 -16.32 11.52
N LYS A 117 -0.93 -17.42 10.85
CA LYS A 117 -0.61 -18.78 11.34
C LYS A 117 0.89 -18.99 11.51
N GLU A 118 1.68 -18.52 10.55
CA GLU A 118 3.14 -18.59 10.59
C GLU A 118 3.71 -17.82 11.78
N LYS A 119 3.31 -16.55 11.95
CA LYS A 119 3.79 -15.69 13.05
C LYS A 119 3.45 -16.27 14.41
N VAL A 120 2.23 -16.76 14.60
CA VAL A 120 1.82 -17.41 15.86
C VAL A 120 2.59 -18.69 16.09
N ALA A 121 2.81 -19.53 15.07
CA ALA A 121 3.61 -20.74 15.18
C ALA A 121 5.08 -20.46 15.58
N HIS A 122 5.61 -19.29 15.19
CA HIS A 122 6.95 -18.82 15.59
C HIS A 122 6.95 -18.08 16.93
N GLY A 123 5.85 -18.10 17.69
CA GLY A 123 5.79 -17.55 19.05
C GLY A 123 5.36 -16.09 19.17
N MET A 124 4.90 -15.47 18.08
CA MET A 124 4.29 -14.13 18.16
C MET A 124 2.94 -14.22 18.88
N GLY A 125 2.65 -13.27 19.78
CA GLY A 125 1.34 -13.19 20.43
C GLY A 125 0.22 -12.96 19.40
N GLU A 126 -0.93 -13.59 19.59
CA GLU A 126 -2.08 -13.50 18.67
C GLU A 126 -2.49 -12.05 18.37
N LYS A 127 -2.46 -11.20 19.41
CA LYS A 127 -2.78 -9.77 19.26
C LYS A 127 -1.81 -9.06 18.30
N ASP A 128 -0.52 -9.32 18.44
CA ASP A 128 0.50 -8.70 17.59
C ASP A 128 0.43 -9.25 16.16
N ALA A 129 0.15 -10.55 16.03
CA ALA A 129 -0.10 -11.17 14.73
C ALA A 129 -1.33 -10.57 14.02
N MET A 130 -2.40 -10.26 14.76
CA MET A 130 -3.57 -9.58 14.21
C MET A 130 -3.26 -8.14 13.75
N GLU A 131 -2.48 -7.37 14.52
CA GLU A 131 -2.04 -6.04 14.09
C GLU A 131 -1.18 -6.10 12.83
N TYR A 132 -0.34 -7.13 12.73
CA TYR A 132 0.44 -7.37 11.52
C TYR A 132 -0.46 -7.65 10.31
N VAL A 133 -1.45 -8.54 10.46
CA VAL A 133 -2.43 -8.85 9.39
C VAL A 133 -3.20 -7.60 8.98
N TYR A 134 -3.65 -6.79 9.93
CA TYR A 134 -4.32 -5.53 9.63
C TYR A 134 -3.51 -4.64 8.69
N ALA A 135 -2.21 -4.51 8.93
CA ALA A 135 -1.35 -3.65 8.13
C ALA A 135 -1.11 -4.16 6.70
N ILE A 136 -1.21 -5.47 6.47
CA ILE A 136 -0.87 -6.09 5.18
C ILE A 136 -2.05 -6.67 4.42
N SER A 137 -3.23 -6.80 5.04
CA SER A 137 -4.40 -7.41 4.44
C SER A 137 -4.90 -6.64 3.22
N ARG A 138 -5.36 -7.42 2.24
CA ARG A 138 -6.05 -6.93 1.06
C ARG A 138 -7.57 -6.89 1.22
N ASP A 139 -8.08 -7.31 2.37
CA ASP A 139 -9.50 -7.12 2.76
C ASP A 139 -9.71 -5.63 3.05
N ASN A 140 -10.26 -4.91 2.09
CA ASN A 140 -10.41 -3.46 2.17
C ASN A 140 -11.62 -2.96 1.35
#